data_590dc0ccc82082a610a1f1fcbe7ab8b8
#
_entry.id   590dc0ccc82082a610a1f1fcbe7ab8b8
#
_cell.length_a   1.000
_cell.length_b   1.000
_cell.length_c   1.000
_cell.angle_alpha   90.00
_cell.angle_beta   90.00
_cell.angle_gamma   90.00
#
_symmetry.space_group_name_H-M   'P 1'
#
loop_
_entity.id
_entity.type
_entity.pdbx_description
1 polymer ?
#
loop_
_entity_poly.entity_id
_entity_poly.type
_entity_poly.pdbx_seq_one_letter_code
_entity_poly.pdbx_strand_id
1 'polypeptide(L)'
;MAKSFQHPIVVLANGRFPSHSNPLEVLDSAGTVICTDGSADTLLKFDRTPHVIIGDLDSTKLKKSDFKGLWILNQDQHKTDLQKTLQWCLLNGLNDVVILGAMGKREDHSLGNLHILSEFSNKMNIHFVTDHACIYCFIGEKTFPSTKGQQISITAIEHVQSINTIGLKYVLDKESFPPACNGISNEAEGEEFTIDTSLPVWLFINHP
;
A
#
# COMPACT_ATOMS: atom_id res chain seq x y z
N MET A 1 -2.17 8.27 -29.52
CA MET A 1 -1.99 9.25 -28.45
C MET A 1 -1.68 8.48 -27.17
N ALA A 2 -0.60 8.76 -26.48
CA ALA A 2 -0.33 8.19 -25.17
C ALA A 2 -1.46 8.62 -24.21
N LYS A 3 -2.12 7.68 -23.53
CA LYS A 3 -3.10 8.02 -22.50
C LYS A 3 -2.34 8.71 -21.36
N SER A 4 -2.64 9.96 -21.06
CA SER A 4 -2.11 10.63 -19.88
C SER A 4 -2.89 10.17 -18.65
N PHE A 5 -2.17 9.65 -17.66
CA PHE A 5 -2.74 9.29 -16.37
C PHE A 5 -2.69 10.52 -15.46
N GLN A 6 -3.76 10.78 -14.73
CA GLN A 6 -3.88 11.91 -13.83
C GLN A 6 -3.60 11.47 -12.39
N HIS A 7 -2.80 12.26 -11.67
CA HIS A 7 -2.58 12.06 -10.24
C HIS A 7 -3.75 12.59 -9.40
N PRO A 8 -3.98 12.03 -8.20
CA PRO A 8 -3.31 10.87 -7.60
C PRO A 8 -3.57 9.54 -8.34
N ILE A 9 -2.56 8.66 -8.38
CA ILE A 9 -2.70 7.31 -8.92
C ILE A 9 -3.07 6.37 -7.78
N VAL A 10 -4.19 5.68 -7.92
CA VAL A 10 -4.65 4.68 -6.95
C VAL A 10 -4.69 3.30 -7.61
N VAL A 11 -4.06 2.33 -6.97
CA VAL A 11 -4.19 0.91 -7.30
C VAL A 11 -5.17 0.28 -6.32
N LEU A 12 -6.26 -0.30 -6.81
CA LEU A 12 -7.20 -1.08 -6.02
C LEU A 12 -6.90 -2.56 -6.19
N ALA A 13 -6.39 -3.19 -5.13
CA ALA A 13 -6.16 -4.63 -5.06
C ALA A 13 -7.43 -5.39 -4.65
N ASN A 14 -7.44 -6.71 -4.85
CA ASN A 14 -8.62 -7.56 -4.61
C ASN A 14 -8.73 -8.06 -3.16
N GLY A 15 -8.28 -7.28 -2.17
CA GLY A 15 -8.54 -7.51 -0.74
C GLY A 15 -9.90 -6.92 -0.30
N ARG A 16 -10.02 -6.54 0.98
CA ARG A 16 -11.23 -5.88 1.47
C ARG A 16 -11.37 -4.51 0.81
N PHE A 17 -12.55 -4.25 0.25
CA PHE A 17 -12.87 -2.93 -0.28
C PHE A 17 -12.93 -1.91 0.86
N PRO A 18 -12.43 -0.69 0.67
CA PRO A 18 -12.44 0.37 1.67
C PRO A 18 -13.83 0.63 2.26
N SER A 19 -13.89 0.84 3.58
CA SER A 19 -15.11 1.20 4.30
C SER A 19 -14.91 2.38 5.26
N HIS A 20 -13.69 2.66 5.68
CA HIS A 20 -13.33 3.81 6.49
C HIS A 20 -13.23 5.09 5.63
N SER A 21 -13.46 6.27 6.24
CA SER A 21 -13.39 7.56 5.53
C SER A 21 -12.06 7.80 4.83
N ASN A 22 -10.93 7.53 5.50
CA ASN A 22 -9.60 7.81 4.98
C ASN A 22 -9.31 7.12 3.62
N PRO A 23 -9.41 5.78 3.48
CA PRO A 23 -9.19 5.14 2.18
C PRO A 23 -10.30 5.46 1.15
N LEU A 24 -11.53 5.79 1.59
CA LEU A 24 -12.59 6.25 0.68
C LEU A 24 -12.28 7.63 0.11
N GLU A 25 -11.79 8.59 0.91
CA GLU A 25 -11.35 9.92 0.45
C GLU A 25 -10.18 9.81 -0.54
N VAL A 26 -9.23 8.89 -0.29
CA VAL A 26 -8.15 8.59 -1.24
C VAL A 26 -8.72 8.09 -2.58
N LEU A 27 -9.69 7.17 -2.53
CA LEU A 27 -10.34 6.65 -3.73
C LEU A 27 -11.16 7.73 -4.45
N ASP A 28 -11.81 8.62 -3.71
CA ASP A 28 -12.64 9.72 -4.24
C ASP A 28 -11.82 10.80 -4.93
N SER A 29 -10.62 11.08 -4.39
CA SER A 29 -9.69 12.07 -4.95
C SER A 29 -8.83 11.53 -6.09
N ALA A 30 -8.90 10.22 -6.40
CA ALA A 30 -8.06 9.60 -7.40
C ALA A 30 -8.29 10.18 -8.81
N GLY A 31 -7.23 10.70 -9.42
CA GLY A 31 -7.22 11.09 -10.83
C GLY A 31 -7.22 9.87 -11.77
N THR A 32 -6.55 8.79 -11.33
CA THR A 32 -6.53 7.51 -12.06
C THR A 32 -6.69 6.34 -11.09
N VAL A 33 -7.66 5.46 -11.38
CA VAL A 33 -7.87 4.20 -10.65
C VAL A 33 -7.45 3.03 -11.53
N ILE A 34 -6.51 2.23 -11.04
CA ILE A 34 -6.03 0.99 -11.66
C ILE A 34 -6.50 -0.18 -10.81
N CYS A 35 -7.26 -1.09 -11.38
CA CYS A 35 -7.74 -2.28 -10.68
C CYS A 35 -6.86 -3.50 -11.00
N THR A 36 -6.53 -4.28 -9.98
CA THR A 36 -6.18 -5.69 -10.21
C THR A 36 -7.44 -6.44 -10.64
N ASP A 37 -7.32 -7.50 -11.39
CA ASP A 37 -8.41 -8.24 -12.05
C ASP A 37 -9.76 -8.22 -11.26
N GLY A 38 -9.93 -9.07 -10.27
CA GLY A 38 -11.21 -9.20 -9.54
C GLY A 38 -11.64 -7.98 -8.73
N SER A 39 -10.78 -6.97 -8.54
CA SER A 39 -11.14 -5.74 -7.81
C SER A 39 -12.04 -4.82 -8.63
N ALA A 40 -11.99 -4.92 -9.96
CA ALA A 40 -12.81 -4.13 -10.88
C ALA A 40 -14.32 -4.38 -10.66
N ASP A 41 -14.71 -5.66 -10.51
CA ASP A 41 -16.10 -6.02 -10.25
C ASP A 41 -16.63 -5.46 -8.91
N THR A 42 -15.74 -5.34 -7.92
CA THR A 42 -16.08 -4.75 -6.64
C THR A 42 -16.24 -3.24 -6.77
N LEU A 43 -15.32 -2.56 -7.47
CA LEU A 43 -15.39 -1.12 -7.69
C LEU A 43 -16.68 -0.71 -8.41
N LEU A 44 -17.11 -1.48 -9.41
CA LEU A 44 -18.34 -1.23 -10.15
C LEU A 44 -19.60 -1.31 -9.29
N LYS A 45 -19.64 -2.13 -8.23
CA LYS A 45 -20.77 -2.20 -7.29
C LYS A 45 -20.93 -0.92 -6.47
N PHE A 46 -19.89 -0.08 -6.42
CA PHE A 46 -19.90 1.24 -5.79
C PHE A 46 -20.05 2.37 -6.82
N ASP A 47 -20.62 2.07 -8.00
CA ASP A 47 -20.88 3.02 -9.10
C ASP A 47 -19.62 3.77 -9.58
N ARG A 48 -18.44 3.12 -9.47
CA ARG A 48 -17.16 3.68 -9.91
C ARG A 48 -16.56 2.82 -11.00
N THR A 49 -15.96 3.47 -12.01
CA THR A 49 -15.35 2.79 -13.15
C THR A 49 -13.83 2.93 -13.08
N PRO A 50 -13.06 1.84 -13.17
CA PRO A 50 -11.61 1.93 -13.25
C PRO A 50 -11.15 2.56 -14.58
N HIS A 51 -9.95 3.14 -14.60
CA HIS A 51 -9.31 3.60 -15.82
C HIS A 51 -8.51 2.47 -16.51
N VAL A 52 -7.96 1.55 -15.71
CA VAL A 52 -7.15 0.42 -16.15
C VAL A 52 -7.53 -0.82 -15.34
N ILE A 53 -7.56 -1.98 -16.00
CA ILE A 53 -7.69 -3.30 -15.36
C ILE A 53 -6.49 -4.14 -15.80
N ILE A 54 -5.80 -4.78 -14.83
CA ILE A 54 -4.59 -5.57 -15.07
C ILE A 54 -4.72 -6.93 -14.38
N GLY A 55 -4.46 -8.00 -15.13
CA GLY A 55 -4.47 -9.37 -14.62
C GLY A 55 -4.54 -10.39 -15.75
N ASP A 56 -4.80 -11.64 -15.43
CA ASP A 56 -5.07 -12.69 -16.42
C ASP A 56 -6.54 -12.72 -16.88
N LEU A 57 -7.37 -11.94 -16.17
CA LEU A 57 -8.77 -11.63 -16.52
C LEU A 57 -9.71 -12.83 -16.39
N ASP A 58 -9.34 -13.79 -15.57
CA ASP A 58 -10.15 -14.96 -15.26
C ASP A 58 -11.09 -14.73 -14.07
N SER A 59 -10.79 -13.77 -13.20
CA SER A 59 -11.53 -13.46 -11.99
C SER A 59 -12.61 -12.39 -12.19
N THR A 60 -12.56 -11.59 -13.25
CA THR A 60 -13.56 -10.55 -13.53
C THR A 60 -14.74 -11.07 -14.33
N LYS A 61 -15.94 -10.62 -13.99
CA LYS A 61 -17.16 -10.85 -14.77
C LYS A 61 -17.39 -9.81 -15.86
N LEU A 62 -16.58 -8.76 -15.85
CA LEU A 62 -16.68 -7.66 -16.80
C LEU A 62 -16.34 -8.14 -18.21
N LYS A 63 -17.16 -7.81 -19.19
CA LYS A 63 -16.85 -8.10 -20.60
C LYS A 63 -16.04 -6.93 -21.17
N LYS A 64 -15.06 -7.26 -22.01
CA LYS A 64 -14.22 -6.25 -22.67
C LYS A 64 -15.04 -5.25 -23.51
N SER A 65 -16.20 -5.67 -24.03
CA SER A 65 -17.13 -4.80 -24.76
C SER A 65 -17.75 -3.70 -23.88
N ASP A 66 -17.88 -3.94 -22.59
CA ASP A 66 -18.62 -3.09 -21.67
C ASP A 66 -17.69 -2.12 -20.91
N PHE A 67 -16.37 -2.28 -21.10
CA PHE A 67 -15.36 -1.46 -20.45
C PHE A 67 -14.59 -0.59 -21.46
N LYS A 68 -14.69 0.72 -21.30
CA LYS A 68 -14.03 1.72 -22.17
C LYS A 68 -12.60 2.08 -21.77
N GLY A 69 -12.14 1.58 -20.61
CA GLY A 69 -10.80 1.82 -20.10
C GLY A 69 -9.70 1.01 -20.79
N LEU A 70 -8.54 1.00 -20.19
CA LEU A 70 -7.40 0.22 -20.66
C LEU A 70 -7.43 -1.17 -20.02
N TRP A 71 -7.37 -2.20 -20.86
CA TRP A 71 -7.38 -3.60 -20.43
C TRP A 71 -6.03 -4.24 -20.72
N ILE A 72 -5.28 -4.60 -19.71
CA ILE A 72 -3.92 -5.16 -19.79
C ILE A 72 -3.95 -6.62 -19.39
N LEU A 73 -3.84 -7.50 -20.38
CA LEU A 73 -3.70 -8.93 -20.15
C LEU A 73 -2.25 -9.24 -19.73
N ASN A 74 -2.07 -9.86 -18.58
CA ASN A 74 -0.80 -10.36 -18.09
C ASN A 74 -0.99 -11.78 -17.52
N GLN A 75 -0.54 -12.79 -18.27
CA GLN A 75 -0.71 -14.21 -17.98
C GLN A 75 0.46 -14.81 -17.17
N ASP A 76 1.37 -13.98 -16.65
CA ASP A 76 2.47 -14.46 -15.81
C ASP A 76 1.94 -15.08 -14.51
N GLN A 77 1.97 -16.41 -14.42
CA GLN A 77 1.49 -17.17 -13.26
C GLN A 77 2.50 -17.19 -12.09
N HIS A 78 3.71 -16.67 -12.29
CA HIS A 78 4.72 -16.55 -11.23
C HIS A 78 4.55 -15.28 -10.38
N LYS A 79 3.63 -14.40 -10.76
CA LYS A 79 3.38 -13.12 -10.07
C LYS A 79 1.93 -12.98 -9.67
N THR A 80 1.72 -12.37 -8.51
CA THR A 80 0.37 -11.94 -8.10
C THR A 80 -0.10 -10.77 -8.95
N ASP A 81 -1.41 -10.53 -9.01
CA ASP A 81 -1.95 -9.42 -9.80
C ASP A 81 -1.48 -8.06 -9.27
N LEU A 82 -1.24 -7.92 -7.96
CA LEU A 82 -0.64 -6.71 -7.41
C LEU A 82 0.79 -6.50 -7.93
N GLN A 83 1.63 -7.54 -7.97
CA GLN A 83 2.98 -7.44 -8.55
C GLN A 83 2.95 -7.08 -10.03
N LYS A 84 2.07 -7.74 -10.81
CA LYS A 84 1.86 -7.43 -12.24
C LYS A 84 1.48 -5.96 -12.43
N THR A 85 0.57 -5.46 -11.58
CA THR A 85 0.06 -4.09 -11.63
C THR A 85 1.15 -3.07 -11.28
N LEU A 86 1.89 -3.27 -10.19
CA LEU A 86 2.97 -2.35 -9.79
C LEU A 86 4.13 -2.35 -10.81
N GLN A 87 4.46 -3.51 -11.36
CA GLN A 87 5.46 -3.59 -12.44
C GLN A 87 4.99 -2.81 -13.68
N TRP A 88 3.72 -2.92 -14.05
CA TRP A 88 3.16 -2.14 -15.15
C TRP A 88 3.18 -0.63 -14.84
N CYS A 89 2.83 -0.22 -13.62
CA CYS A 89 2.93 1.18 -13.18
C CYS A 89 4.36 1.70 -13.36
N LEU A 90 5.36 0.98 -12.85
CA LEU A 90 6.77 1.35 -12.95
C LEU A 90 7.23 1.52 -14.41
N LEU A 91 6.86 0.57 -15.29
CA LEU A 91 7.20 0.61 -16.72
C LEU A 91 6.52 1.78 -17.46
N ASN A 92 5.44 2.33 -16.93
CA ASN A 92 4.73 3.47 -17.50
C ASN A 92 5.05 4.81 -16.79
N GLY A 93 6.08 4.82 -15.90
CA GLY A 93 6.52 6.03 -15.20
C GLY A 93 5.58 6.50 -14.09
N LEU A 94 4.66 5.64 -13.63
CA LEU A 94 3.74 5.92 -12.53
C LEU A 94 4.42 5.52 -11.21
N ASN A 95 5.28 6.40 -10.69
CA ASN A 95 6.16 6.10 -9.57
C ASN A 95 5.61 6.58 -8.21
N ASP A 96 4.45 7.22 -8.18
CA ASP A 96 3.77 7.70 -6.97
C ASP A 96 2.36 7.11 -6.94
N VAL A 97 2.16 6.10 -6.10
CA VAL A 97 0.97 5.25 -6.13
C VAL A 97 0.47 4.94 -4.71
N VAL A 98 -0.81 5.18 -4.46
CA VAL A 98 -1.48 4.72 -3.25
C VAL A 98 -2.20 3.40 -3.54
N ILE A 99 -2.03 2.42 -2.66
CA ILE A 99 -2.61 1.09 -2.82
C ILE A 99 -3.73 0.89 -1.80
N LEU A 100 -4.92 0.62 -2.30
CA LEU A 100 -6.11 0.29 -1.52
C LEU A 100 -6.47 -1.20 -1.68
N GLY A 101 -7.20 -1.75 -0.72
CA GLY A 101 -7.69 -3.12 -0.81
C GLY A 101 -6.59 -4.20 -0.81
N ALA A 102 -5.38 -3.88 -0.30
CA ALA A 102 -4.28 -4.84 -0.24
C ALA A 102 -4.42 -5.87 0.89
N MET A 103 -5.30 -5.61 1.86
CA MET A 103 -5.42 -6.36 3.12
C MET A 103 -6.86 -6.85 3.34
N GLY A 104 -7.07 -7.68 4.36
CA GLY A 104 -8.36 -7.89 5.00
C GLY A 104 -9.29 -8.96 4.41
N LYS A 105 -8.80 -9.84 3.52
CA LYS A 105 -9.51 -11.07 3.09
C LYS A 105 -8.76 -12.31 3.57
N ARG A 106 -7.76 -12.75 2.83
CA ARG A 106 -6.92 -13.90 3.15
C ARG A 106 -5.64 -13.42 3.82
N GLU A 107 -5.23 -14.09 4.87
CA GLU A 107 -4.02 -13.76 5.66
C GLU A 107 -2.74 -13.95 4.86
N ASP A 108 -2.66 -15.03 4.07
CA ASP A 108 -1.53 -15.33 3.19
C ASP A 108 -1.34 -14.25 2.11
N HIS A 109 -2.43 -13.77 1.50
CA HIS A 109 -2.39 -12.65 0.56
C HIS A 109 -2.01 -11.33 1.25
N SER A 110 -2.50 -11.10 2.47
CA SER A 110 -2.17 -9.91 3.25
C SER A 110 -0.67 -9.87 3.56
N LEU A 111 -0.10 -10.99 4.02
CA LEU A 111 1.34 -11.12 4.26
C LEU A 111 2.14 -10.98 2.96
N GLY A 112 1.72 -11.65 1.89
CA GLY A 112 2.37 -11.55 0.58
C GLY A 112 2.38 -10.11 0.04
N ASN A 113 1.29 -9.36 0.22
CA ASN A 113 1.20 -7.97 -0.20
C ASN A 113 2.15 -7.05 0.61
N LEU A 114 2.39 -7.31 1.90
CA LEU A 114 3.42 -6.60 2.67
C LEU A 114 4.82 -6.83 2.09
N HIS A 115 5.14 -8.06 1.68
CA HIS A 115 6.41 -8.34 1.01
C HIS A 115 6.50 -7.66 -0.37
N ILE A 116 5.39 -7.57 -1.11
CA ILE A 116 5.33 -6.81 -2.37
C ILE A 116 5.57 -5.31 -2.10
N LEU A 117 4.98 -4.75 -1.04
CA LEU A 117 5.27 -3.37 -0.63
C LEU A 117 6.78 -3.17 -0.41
N SER A 118 7.45 -4.12 0.25
CA SER A 118 8.91 -4.07 0.46
C SER A 118 9.70 -4.18 -0.83
N GLU A 119 9.27 -5.03 -1.77
CA GLU A 119 9.93 -5.20 -3.07
C GLU A 119 9.93 -3.91 -3.90
N PHE A 120 8.85 -3.14 -3.83
CA PHE A 120 8.67 -1.96 -4.67
C PHE A 120 9.00 -0.63 -3.98
N SER A 121 9.04 -0.56 -2.66
CA SER A 121 9.24 0.69 -1.89
C SER A 121 10.57 1.41 -2.18
N ASN A 122 11.59 0.70 -2.66
CA ASN A 122 12.87 1.28 -3.07
C ASN A 122 12.90 1.71 -4.56
N LYS A 123 11.85 1.38 -5.31
CA LYS A 123 11.72 1.66 -6.76
C LYS A 123 10.67 2.74 -7.03
N MET A 124 9.69 2.88 -6.13
CA MET A 124 8.52 3.74 -6.27
C MET A 124 8.17 4.37 -4.92
N ASN A 125 7.52 5.53 -4.93
CA ASN A 125 6.85 6.07 -3.76
C ASN A 125 5.50 5.38 -3.62
N ILE A 126 5.42 4.35 -2.79
CA ILE A 126 4.20 3.57 -2.58
C ILE A 126 3.90 3.35 -1.10
N HIS A 127 2.63 3.28 -0.78
CA HIS A 127 2.15 2.89 0.53
C HIS A 127 0.74 2.31 0.43
N PHE A 128 0.33 1.55 1.44
CA PHE A 128 -1.05 1.08 1.56
C PHE A 128 -1.86 2.03 2.42
N VAL A 129 -3.12 2.25 2.05
CA VAL A 129 -4.12 2.85 2.94
C VAL A 129 -5.24 1.83 3.13
N THR A 130 -5.42 1.42 4.38
CA THR A 130 -6.41 0.43 4.80
C THR A 130 -7.50 1.09 5.63
N ASP A 131 -8.50 0.34 6.09
CA ASP A 131 -9.51 0.86 7.03
C ASP A 131 -8.93 1.17 8.43
N HIS A 132 -7.70 0.75 8.73
CA HIS A 132 -7.10 0.89 10.05
C HIS A 132 -5.86 1.78 10.05
N ALA A 133 -5.05 1.75 8.99
CA ALA A 133 -3.75 2.40 8.98
C ALA A 133 -3.26 2.77 7.57
N CYS A 134 -2.34 3.74 7.52
CA CYS A 134 -1.38 3.86 6.44
C CYS A 134 -0.18 2.95 6.72
N ILE A 135 0.26 2.17 5.71
CA ILE A 135 1.35 1.20 5.86
C ILE A 135 2.46 1.55 4.88
N TYR A 136 3.65 1.79 5.39
CA TYR A 136 4.84 2.13 4.63
C TYR A 136 5.89 1.03 4.77
N CYS A 137 6.79 0.95 3.78
CA CYS A 137 8.05 0.23 3.91
C CYS A 137 9.19 1.18 3.51
N PHE A 138 10.22 1.27 4.34
CA PHE A 138 11.37 2.14 4.06
C PHE A 138 12.62 1.70 4.83
N ILE A 139 13.75 2.27 4.45
CA ILE A 139 15.06 2.17 5.09
C ILE A 139 15.63 3.59 5.26
N GLY A 140 16.52 3.76 6.23
CA GLY A 140 17.14 5.05 6.57
C GLY A 140 16.22 5.91 7.44
N GLU A 141 16.52 7.21 7.48
CA GLU A 141 15.80 8.17 8.30
C GLU A 141 14.57 8.73 7.58
N LYS A 142 13.41 8.68 8.25
CA LYS A 142 12.18 9.33 7.79
C LYS A 142 11.39 9.92 8.96
N THR A 143 10.86 11.13 8.73
CA THR A 143 9.93 11.82 9.63
C THR A 143 8.51 11.73 9.05
N PHE A 144 7.54 11.44 9.91
CA PHE A 144 6.13 11.31 9.58
C PHE A 144 5.29 12.26 10.44
N PRO A 145 4.26 12.88 9.86
CA PRO A 145 3.29 13.63 10.65
C PRO A 145 2.49 12.69 11.55
N SER A 146 2.11 13.19 12.70
CA SER A 146 1.28 12.46 13.67
C SER A 146 0.42 13.40 14.50
N THR A 147 -0.43 12.81 15.29
CA THR A 147 -1.11 13.49 16.39
C THR A 147 -0.76 12.82 17.71
N LYS A 148 -0.70 13.60 18.79
CA LYS A 148 -0.40 13.04 20.11
C LYS A 148 -1.39 11.93 20.48
N GLY A 149 -0.88 10.78 20.88
CA GLY A 149 -1.66 9.59 21.23
C GLY A 149 -1.93 8.66 20.03
N GLN A 150 -1.55 9.04 18.81
CA GLN A 150 -1.74 8.20 17.63
C GLN A 150 -0.92 6.91 17.76
N GLN A 151 -1.57 5.76 17.50
CA GLN A 151 -0.92 4.47 17.57
C GLN A 151 -0.02 4.23 16.36
N ILE A 152 1.23 3.85 16.66
CA ILE A 152 2.28 3.59 15.70
C ILE A 152 2.81 2.17 15.93
N SER A 153 2.94 1.38 14.87
CA SER A 153 3.60 0.07 14.99
C SER A 153 4.73 -0.06 13.98
N ILE A 154 5.85 -0.58 14.44
CA ILE A 154 7.02 -0.86 13.62
C ILE A 154 7.26 -2.37 13.66
N THR A 155 7.47 -2.98 12.50
CA THR A 155 7.78 -4.41 12.38
C THR A 155 8.97 -4.58 11.45
N ALA A 156 10.03 -5.23 11.92
CA ALA A 156 11.16 -5.57 11.09
C ALA A 156 10.84 -6.74 10.16
N ILE A 157 11.33 -6.68 8.94
CA ILE A 157 11.22 -7.77 7.95
C ILE A 157 12.26 -8.84 8.22
N GLU A 158 13.44 -8.39 8.62
CA GLU A 158 14.58 -9.20 9.05
C GLU A 158 15.22 -8.56 10.27
N HIS A 159 16.28 -9.16 10.81
CA HIS A 159 16.95 -8.64 12.00
C HIS A 159 17.65 -7.30 11.70
N VAL A 160 17.07 -6.20 12.15
CA VAL A 160 17.62 -4.85 12.02
C VAL A 160 18.74 -4.67 13.04
N GLN A 161 19.94 -4.26 12.58
CA GLN A 161 21.12 -4.10 13.42
C GLN A 161 21.04 -2.84 14.30
N SER A 162 20.41 -1.77 13.79
CA SER A 162 20.24 -0.53 14.52
C SER A 162 18.93 0.13 14.09
N ILE A 163 18.10 0.47 15.05
CA ILE A 163 16.92 1.31 14.89
C ILE A 163 16.92 2.39 15.96
N ASN A 164 16.53 3.61 15.56
CA ASN A 164 16.39 4.75 16.45
C ASN A 164 15.05 5.43 16.20
N THR A 165 14.39 5.90 17.26
CA THR A 165 13.11 6.61 17.16
C THR A 165 13.13 7.89 17.99
N ILE A 166 12.48 8.94 17.49
CA ILE A 166 12.28 10.23 18.17
C ILE A 166 10.78 10.56 18.11
N GLY A 167 10.22 11.10 19.17
CA GLY A 167 8.81 11.49 19.22
C GLY A 167 7.82 10.33 19.43
N LEU A 168 8.34 9.16 19.83
CA LEU A 168 7.53 8.01 20.25
C LEU A 168 7.68 7.74 21.74
N LYS A 169 6.62 7.31 22.39
CA LYS A 169 6.55 7.04 23.83
C LYS A 169 7.51 5.93 24.29
N TYR A 170 7.63 4.88 23.50
CA TYR A 170 8.58 3.80 23.71
C TYR A 170 9.73 3.98 22.72
N VAL A 171 10.75 4.73 23.17
CA VAL A 171 11.91 5.09 22.35
C VAL A 171 12.79 3.88 22.13
N LEU A 172 13.23 3.67 20.88
CA LEU A 172 14.30 2.77 20.50
C LEU A 172 15.56 3.63 20.28
N ASP A 173 16.67 3.32 20.95
CA ASP A 173 17.92 4.09 20.88
C ASP A 173 19.05 3.18 20.43
N LYS A 174 19.30 3.12 19.13
CA LYS A 174 20.31 2.30 18.46
C LYS A 174 20.25 0.82 18.86
N GLU A 175 19.04 0.36 19.13
CA GLU A 175 18.83 -1.01 19.56
C GLU A 175 18.83 -1.97 18.35
N SER A 176 19.22 -3.21 18.62
CA SER A 176 18.99 -4.33 17.74
C SER A 176 17.49 -4.67 17.75
N PHE A 177 16.88 -4.74 16.58
CA PHE A 177 15.43 -4.93 16.46
C PHE A 177 15.10 -6.18 15.64
N PRO A 178 14.70 -7.28 16.32
CA PRO A 178 14.38 -8.53 15.64
C PRO A 178 13.00 -8.48 14.96
N PRO A 179 12.70 -9.38 14.02
CA PRO A 179 11.34 -9.57 13.48
C PRO A 179 10.41 -10.13 14.57
N ALA A 180 9.94 -9.27 15.44
CA ALA A 180 9.13 -9.60 16.60
C ALA A 180 8.12 -8.48 16.87
N CYS A 181 7.32 -8.63 17.93
CA CYS A 181 6.25 -7.71 18.26
C CYS A 181 6.69 -6.50 19.12
N ASN A 182 7.98 -6.28 19.32
CA ASN A 182 8.51 -5.26 20.23
C ASN A 182 8.19 -3.81 19.83
N GLY A 183 7.91 -3.57 18.53
CA GLY A 183 7.53 -2.25 18.02
C GLY A 183 6.03 -2.05 17.81
N ILE A 184 5.20 -3.02 18.21
CA ILE A 184 3.74 -2.93 18.02
C ILE A 184 3.12 -2.12 19.15
N SER A 185 2.10 -1.30 18.80
CA SER A 185 1.33 -0.47 19.75
C SER A 185 2.17 0.57 20.49
N ASN A 186 3.15 1.17 19.83
CA ASN A 186 3.78 2.41 20.25
C ASN A 186 2.82 3.60 20.06
N GLU A 187 3.16 4.77 20.56
CA GLU A 187 2.30 5.94 20.59
C GLU A 187 3.12 7.19 20.24
N ALA A 188 2.60 8.05 19.37
CA ALA A 188 3.22 9.33 19.05
C ALA A 188 3.03 10.32 20.20
N GLU A 189 4.09 11.05 20.54
CA GLU A 189 4.04 12.06 21.62
C GLU A 189 3.68 13.47 21.15
N GLY A 190 3.74 13.73 19.83
CA GLY A 190 3.56 15.06 19.26
C GLY A 190 2.97 15.04 17.86
N GLU A 191 3.24 16.13 17.13
CA GLU A 191 2.76 16.36 15.75
C GLU A 191 3.60 15.63 14.70
N GLU A 192 4.76 15.10 15.08
CA GLU A 192 5.64 14.31 14.23
C GLU A 192 6.45 13.30 15.03
N PHE A 193 6.94 12.27 14.35
CA PHE A 193 7.92 11.34 14.87
C PHE A 193 8.91 10.95 13.77
N THR A 194 10.12 10.58 14.18
CA THR A 194 11.20 10.16 13.26
C THR A 194 11.62 8.74 13.58
N ILE A 195 11.88 7.96 12.55
CA ILE A 195 12.47 6.62 12.62
C ILE A 195 13.69 6.60 11.71
N ASP A 196 14.82 6.13 12.25
CA ASP A 196 16.03 5.82 11.48
C ASP A 196 16.34 4.33 11.63
N THR A 197 16.49 3.62 10.52
CA THR A 197 16.66 2.17 10.52
C THR A 197 17.72 1.72 9.51
N SER A 198 18.56 0.77 9.92
CA SER A 198 19.63 0.23 9.09
C SER A 198 19.17 -0.78 8.03
N LEU A 199 17.97 -1.32 8.15
CA LEU A 199 17.34 -2.25 7.20
C LEU A 199 15.86 -1.94 7.03
N PRO A 200 15.19 -2.43 5.97
CA PRO A 200 13.78 -2.14 5.73
C PRO A 200 12.87 -2.59 6.87
N VAL A 201 11.94 -1.73 7.24
CA VAL A 201 10.87 -2.01 8.21
C VAL A 201 9.51 -1.70 7.62
N TRP A 202 8.47 -2.39 8.12
CA TRP A 202 7.09 -1.97 7.92
C TRP A 202 6.67 -1.03 9.04
N LEU A 203 6.13 0.11 8.67
CA LEU A 203 5.56 1.10 9.58
C LEU A 203 4.06 1.17 9.37
N PHE A 204 3.30 1.04 10.44
CA PHE A 204 1.86 1.19 10.48
C PHE A 204 1.53 2.45 11.28
N ILE A 205 0.87 3.41 10.64
CA ILE A 205 0.36 4.62 11.27
C ILE A 205 -1.16 4.47 11.31
N ASN A 206 -1.71 4.15 12.47
CA ASN A 206 -3.15 3.95 12.61
C ASN A 206 -3.90 5.26 12.40
N HIS A 207 -5.09 5.19 11.80
CA HIS A 207 -5.96 6.34 11.71
C HIS A 207 -6.37 6.80 13.12
N PRO A 208 -6.53 8.12 13.33
CA PRO A 208 -7.01 8.67 14.60
C PRO A 208 -8.38 8.16 15.02
#